data_e6004ea16992e86f894dac99cff3c597
#
_entry.id   e6004ea16992e86f894dac99cff3c597
#
_cell.length_a   1.000
_cell.length_b   1.000
_cell.length_c   1.000
_cell.angle_alpha   90.00
_cell.angle_beta   90.00
_cell.angle_gamma   90.00
#
_symmetry.space_group_name_H-M   'P 1'
#
loop_
_entity.id
_entity.type
_entity.pdbx_description
1 polymer ?
#
loop_
_entity_poly.entity_id
_entity_poly.type
_entity_poly.pdbx_seq_one_letter_code
_entity_poly.pdbx_strand_id
1 'polypeptide(L)'
;MQLDQSNKAGTEPSEVVSRYLEAIYYMWYEKEPLRSARLADWLGVSRPTVAVGLRRMTRDGLVRMNGRKEIELTAKGMRTAESIVRRHRIMERWLTDGLGLDWVTADAEAARLEHAVSEVVEQRLYEVLGRPETCPHGNPIPGHSEASAKEVRLSTLGAGNRASITRVSEVAEREAPLLLAYLHKRDLTPGRRIRVLEADDVGKTLRVQVADREVTLSHETASKVWAVPVAKS
;
A
#
# COMPACT_ATOMS: atom_id res chain seq x y z
N MET A 1 37.08 -22.95 -1.38
CA MET A 1 35.69 -23.20 -1.70
C MET A 1 35.24 -21.99 -2.54
N GLN A 2 35.35 -22.12 -3.87
CA GLN A 2 34.98 -21.07 -4.82
C GLN A 2 33.43 -20.98 -4.85
N LEU A 3 32.91 -19.82 -4.53
CA LEU A 3 31.50 -19.52 -4.72
C LEU A 3 31.27 -19.35 -6.23
N ASP A 4 30.45 -20.20 -6.80
CA ASP A 4 30.02 -20.14 -8.18
C ASP A 4 29.13 -18.86 -8.37
N GLN A 5 29.68 -17.87 -9.09
CA GLN A 5 29.03 -16.58 -9.37
C GLN A 5 28.18 -16.63 -10.66
N SER A 6 27.61 -17.77 -11.01
CA SER A 6 26.75 -17.87 -12.18
C SER A 6 25.25 -17.82 -11.80
N ASN A 7 24.82 -16.79 -11.05
CA ASN A 7 23.40 -16.48 -10.96
C ASN A 7 23.12 -15.30 -11.93
N LYS A 8 22.43 -15.57 -13.04
CA LYS A 8 21.86 -14.54 -13.94
C LYS A 8 20.77 -13.76 -13.18
N ALA A 9 21.19 -12.92 -12.26
CA ALA A 9 20.32 -11.90 -11.68
C ALA A 9 19.88 -10.99 -12.82
N GLY A 10 18.61 -11.03 -13.18
CA GLY A 10 18.00 -9.98 -13.97
C GLY A 10 18.33 -8.66 -13.27
N THR A 11 18.96 -7.73 -13.98
CA THR A 11 19.42 -6.44 -13.44
C THR A 11 18.27 -5.81 -12.67
N GLU A 12 18.45 -5.63 -11.35
CA GLU A 12 17.45 -4.93 -10.54
C GLU A 12 17.14 -3.57 -11.17
N PRO A 13 15.89 -3.13 -11.15
CA PRO A 13 15.52 -1.84 -11.72
C PRO A 13 16.24 -0.72 -10.95
N SER A 14 16.57 0.37 -11.65
CA SER A 14 17.10 1.55 -10.96
C SER A 14 16.03 2.09 -9.97
N GLU A 15 16.47 2.76 -8.91
CA GLU A 15 15.59 3.38 -7.89
C GLU A 15 14.44 4.20 -8.52
N VAL A 16 14.75 4.98 -9.58
CA VAL A 16 13.71 5.74 -10.31
C VAL A 16 12.67 4.81 -10.92
N VAL A 17 13.06 3.70 -11.54
CA VAL A 17 12.12 2.74 -12.14
C VAL A 17 11.33 2.02 -11.05
N SER A 18 11.96 1.69 -9.93
CA SER A 18 11.29 1.08 -8.76
C SER A 18 10.17 1.97 -8.25
N ARG A 19 10.44 3.25 -7.99
CA ARG A 19 9.43 4.24 -7.56
C ARG A 19 8.25 4.37 -8.53
N TYR A 20 8.50 4.27 -9.85
CA TYR A 20 7.42 4.25 -10.83
C TYR A 20 6.59 2.97 -10.73
N LEU A 21 7.23 1.81 -10.62
CA LEU A 21 6.55 0.52 -10.52
C LEU A 21 5.72 0.42 -9.25
N GLU A 22 6.22 0.89 -8.12
CA GLU A 22 5.46 0.97 -6.86
C GLU A 22 4.22 1.86 -7.00
N ALA A 23 4.39 3.09 -7.48
CA ALA A 23 3.28 4.02 -7.68
C ALA A 23 2.20 3.41 -8.57
N ILE A 24 2.60 2.76 -9.68
CA ILE A 24 1.67 2.09 -10.60
C ILE A 24 1.00 0.90 -9.92
N TYR A 25 1.75 0.11 -9.13
CA TYR A 25 1.22 -1.04 -8.40
C TYR A 25 0.17 -0.60 -7.36
N TYR A 26 0.46 0.40 -6.56
CA TYR A 26 -0.45 0.89 -5.51
C TYR A 26 -1.77 1.41 -6.11
N MET A 27 -1.70 2.19 -7.19
CA MET A 27 -2.92 2.67 -7.87
C MET A 27 -3.70 1.54 -8.54
N TRP A 28 -3.01 0.57 -9.16
CA TRP A 28 -3.63 -0.63 -9.69
C TRP A 28 -4.34 -1.43 -8.60
N TYR A 29 -3.67 -1.61 -7.45
CA TYR A 29 -4.21 -2.36 -6.32
C TYR A 29 -5.47 -1.70 -5.73
N GLU A 30 -5.51 -0.38 -5.71
CA GLU A 30 -6.67 0.41 -5.30
C GLU A 30 -7.76 0.53 -6.38
N LYS A 31 -7.55 -0.09 -7.55
CA LYS A 31 -8.44 -0.03 -8.72
C LYS A 31 -8.66 1.39 -9.25
N GLU A 32 -7.66 2.25 -9.08
CA GLU A 32 -7.69 3.61 -9.62
C GLU A 32 -7.24 3.61 -11.09
N PRO A 33 -7.98 4.29 -12.01
CA PRO A 33 -7.54 4.44 -13.40
C PRO A 33 -6.28 5.31 -13.47
N LEU A 34 -5.17 4.71 -13.89
CA LEU A 34 -3.87 5.38 -13.87
C LEU A 34 -3.53 6.06 -15.18
N ARG A 35 -3.45 7.40 -15.12
CA ARG A 35 -3.00 8.26 -16.23
C ARG A 35 -1.68 8.95 -15.90
N SER A 36 -0.95 9.36 -16.92
CA SER A 36 0.35 10.03 -16.76
C SER A 36 0.30 11.27 -15.86
N ALA A 37 -0.79 12.04 -15.88
CA ALA A 37 -0.97 13.20 -15.01
C ALA A 37 -1.01 12.77 -13.54
N ARG A 38 -1.81 11.76 -13.20
CA ARG A 38 -1.95 11.21 -11.85
C ARG A 38 -0.62 10.68 -11.32
N LEU A 39 0.13 9.97 -12.21
CA LEU A 39 1.45 9.47 -11.86
C LEU A 39 2.47 10.61 -11.65
N ALA A 40 2.37 11.70 -12.39
CA ALA A 40 3.21 12.89 -12.21
C ALA A 40 2.96 13.55 -10.85
N ASP A 41 1.68 13.73 -10.50
CA ASP A 41 1.27 14.31 -9.22
C ASP A 41 1.76 13.42 -8.06
N TRP A 42 1.59 12.09 -8.17
CA TRP A 42 2.07 11.14 -7.18
C TRP A 42 3.58 11.18 -6.97
N LEU A 43 4.35 11.16 -8.06
CA LEU A 43 5.81 11.15 -8.00
C LEU A 43 6.42 12.52 -7.67
N GLY A 44 5.62 13.59 -7.70
CA GLY A 44 6.10 14.96 -7.51
C GLY A 44 7.02 15.43 -8.64
N VAL A 45 6.79 14.96 -9.86
CA VAL A 45 7.60 15.30 -11.03
C VAL A 45 6.78 15.88 -12.19
N SER A 46 7.43 16.50 -13.17
CA SER A 46 6.72 17.07 -14.30
C SER A 46 6.12 15.99 -15.24
N ARG A 47 5.01 16.32 -15.93
CA ARG A 47 4.41 15.43 -16.94
C ARG A 47 5.41 15.03 -18.06
N PRO A 48 6.26 15.92 -18.59
CA PRO A 48 7.33 15.53 -19.52
C PRO A 48 8.27 14.49 -18.93
N THR A 49 8.67 14.62 -17.67
CA THR A 49 9.53 13.65 -16.96
C THR A 49 8.87 12.27 -16.92
N VAL A 50 7.58 12.22 -16.56
CA VAL A 50 6.80 10.96 -16.57
C VAL A 50 6.75 10.37 -17.98
N ALA A 51 6.51 11.18 -19.00
CA ALA A 51 6.45 10.70 -20.38
C ALA A 51 7.78 10.07 -20.85
N VAL A 52 8.92 10.61 -20.42
CA VAL A 52 10.25 10.02 -20.70
C VAL A 52 10.40 8.69 -19.95
N GLY A 53 10.08 8.65 -18.67
CA GLY A 53 10.13 7.43 -17.85
C GLY A 53 9.26 6.32 -18.44
N LEU A 54 8.00 6.62 -18.76
CA LEU A 54 7.07 5.65 -19.35
C LEU A 54 7.55 5.10 -20.69
N ARG A 55 8.12 5.95 -21.58
CA ARG A 55 8.69 5.45 -22.85
C ARG A 55 9.81 4.45 -22.61
N ARG A 56 10.70 4.72 -21.64
CA ARG A 56 11.76 3.79 -21.26
C ARG A 56 11.18 2.49 -20.71
N MET A 57 10.25 2.57 -19.77
CA MET A 57 9.61 1.40 -19.17
C MET A 57 8.80 0.57 -20.17
N THR A 58 8.17 1.22 -21.18
CA THR A 58 7.49 0.53 -22.27
C THR A 58 8.49 -0.23 -23.15
N ARG A 59 9.60 0.40 -23.52
CA ARG A 59 10.68 -0.25 -24.28
C ARG A 59 11.27 -1.44 -23.50
N ASP A 60 11.41 -1.31 -22.18
CA ASP A 60 11.96 -2.35 -21.30
C ASP A 60 10.91 -3.44 -20.98
N GLY A 61 9.68 -3.29 -21.51
CA GLY A 61 8.59 -4.26 -21.40
C GLY A 61 7.96 -4.34 -20.00
N LEU A 62 8.06 -3.26 -19.20
CA LEU A 62 7.52 -3.20 -17.84
C LEU A 62 6.08 -2.66 -17.80
N VAL A 63 5.76 -1.71 -18.66
CA VAL A 63 4.43 -1.11 -18.74
C VAL A 63 3.93 -1.06 -20.19
N ARG A 64 2.63 -0.90 -20.35
CA ARG A 64 1.98 -0.61 -21.62
C ARG A 64 0.91 0.45 -21.44
N MET A 65 0.53 1.11 -22.53
CA MET A 65 -0.64 2.00 -22.57
C MET A 65 -1.81 1.26 -23.20
N ASN A 66 -2.98 1.27 -22.54
CA ASN A 66 -4.19 0.72 -23.13
C ASN A 66 -4.91 1.70 -24.08
N GLY A 67 -5.98 1.26 -24.72
CA GLY A 67 -6.76 2.08 -25.65
C GLY A 67 -7.41 3.33 -25.02
N ARG A 68 -7.51 3.42 -23.69
CA ARG A 68 -8.01 4.58 -22.94
C ARG A 68 -6.88 5.51 -22.49
N LYS A 69 -5.66 5.30 -22.93
CA LYS A 69 -4.44 6.01 -22.51
C LYS A 69 -4.16 5.83 -21.00
N GLU A 70 -4.53 4.70 -20.43
CA GLU A 70 -4.21 4.32 -19.08
C GLU A 70 -2.94 3.46 -19.08
N ILE A 71 -2.16 3.59 -18.01
CA ILE A 71 -0.91 2.86 -17.80
C ILE A 71 -1.25 1.53 -17.15
N GLU A 72 -0.74 0.44 -17.70
CA GLU A 72 -0.90 -0.90 -17.16
C GLU A 72 0.46 -1.58 -16.99
N LEU A 73 0.63 -2.34 -15.93
CA LEU A 73 1.78 -3.23 -15.78
C LEU A 73 1.66 -4.40 -16.77
N THR A 74 2.77 -4.75 -17.40
CA THR A 74 2.87 -6.04 -18.11
C THR A 74 3.05 -7.18 -17.09
N ALA A 75 3.02 -8.45 -17.53
CA ALA A 75 3.35 -9.55 -16.64
C ALA A 75 4.76 -9.45 -16.05
N LYS A 76 5.73 -8.93 -16.81
CA LYS A 76 7.08 -8.65 -16.31
C LYS A 76 7.06 -7.50 -15.31
N GLY A 77 6.38 -6.40 -15.65
CA GLY A 77 6.25 -5.24 -14.77
C GLY A 77 5.57 -5.58 -13.46
N MET A 78 4.51 -6.41 -13.49
CA MET A 78 3.81 -6.86 -12.29
C MET A 78 4.74 -7.64 -11.35
N ARG A 79 5.42 -8.67 -11.86
CA ARG A 79 6.38 -9.44 -11.05
C ARG A 79 7.50 -8.58 -10.44
N THR A 80 7.99 -7.61 -11.22
CA THR A 80 9.02 -6.69 -10.71
C THR A 80 8.45 -5.77 -9.63
N ALA A 81 7.27 -5.20 -9.83
CA ALA A 81 6.60 -4.36 -8.85
C ALA A 81 6.27 -5.13 -7.55
N GLU A 82 5.74 -6.36 -7.69
CA GLU A 82 5.46 -7.24 -6.54
C GLU A 82 6.72 -7.54 -5.71
N SER A 83 7.86 -7.77 -6.36
CA SER A 83 9.13 -7.99 -5.64
C SER A 83 9.58 -6.76 -4.85
N ILE A 84 9.45 -5.56 -5.43
CA ILE A 84 9.78 -4.30 -4.76
C ILE A 84 8.84 -4.07 -3.57
N VAL A 85 7.53 -4.12 -3.80
CA VAL A 85 6.51 -3.89 -2.78
C VAL A 85 6.58 -4.93 -1.66
N ARG A 86 6.87 -6.18 -1.97
CA ARG A 86 7.08 -7.22 -0.96
C ARG A 86 8.24 -6.86 -0.03
N ARG A 87 9.38 -6.47 -0.60
CA ARG A 87 10.57 -6.07 0.16
C ARG A 87 10.27 -4.85 1.05
N HIS A 88 9.61 -3.84 0.49
CA HIS A 88 9.17 -2.66 1.22
C HIS A 88 8.34 -3.05 2.45
N ARG A 89 7.27 -3.83 2.28
CA ARG A 89 6.34 -4.23 3.34
C ARG A 89 6.97 -5.12 4.42
N ILE A 90 7.93 -5.97 4.04
CA ILE A 90 8.71 -6.75 5.01
C ILE A 90 9.63 -5.82 5.83
N MET A 91 10.24 -4.83 5.18
CA MET A 91 11.06 -3.83 5.86
C MET A 91 10.23 -2.99 6.83
N GLU A 92 9.04 -2.51 6.42
CA GLU A 92 8.13 -1.80 7.33
C GLU A 92 7.80 -2.63 8.58
N ARG A 93 7.51 -3.94 8.41
CA ARG A 93 7.27 -4.84 9.54
C ARG A 93 8.46 -4.92 10.46
N TRP A 94 9.66 -5.11 9.90
CA TRP A 94 10.86 -5.17 10.71
C TRP A 94 11.14 -3.88 11.47
N LEU A 95 10.96 -2.75 10.82
CA LEU A 95 11.16 -1.42 11.43
C LEU A 95 10.13 -1.14 12.52
N THR A 96 8.89 -1.55 12.34
CA THR A 96 7.81 -1.35 13.32
C THR A 96 7.88 -2.36 14.44
N ASP A 97 7.88 -3.65 14.13
CA ASP A 97 7.75 -4.72 15.13
C ASP A 97 9.09 -5.04 15.80
N GLY A 98 10.20 -4.89 15.07
CA GLY A 98 11.56 -5.18 15.55
C GLY A 98 12.26 -3.99 16.19
N LEU A 99 12.13 -2.79 15.63
CA LEU A 99 12.78 -1.58 16.13
C LEU A 99 11.83 -0.62 16.87
N GLY A 100 10.51 -0.85 16.82
CA GLY A 100 9.54 -0.02 17.52
C GLY A 100 9.33 1.37 16.91
N LEU A 101 9.65 1.56 15.61
CA LEU A 101 9.41 2.82 14.93
C LEU A 101 7.90 3.03 14.71
N ASP A 102 7.48 4.29 14.75
CA ASP A 102 6.13 4.65 14.37
C ASP A 102 5.90 4.44 12.85
N TRP A 103 4.64 4.33 12.45
CA TRP A 103 4.27 4.00 11.08
C TRP A 103 4.84 4.95 10.02
N VAL A 104 4.87 6.25 10.30
CA VAL A 104 5.36 7.26 9.34
C VAL A 104 6.87 7.14 9.16
N THR A 105 7.59 6.97 10.27
CA THR A 105 9.05 6.78 10.25
C THR A 105 9.41 5.45 9.60
N ALA A 106 8.67 4.37 9.90
CA ALA A 106 8.91 3.05 9.33
C ALA A 106 8.73 3.04 7.80
N ASP A 107 7.67 3.64 7.27
CA ASP A 107 7.45 3.79 5.82
C ASP A 107 8.61 4.54 5.14
N ALA A 108 8.97 5.71 5.68
CA ALA A 108 10.05 6.51 5.13
C ALA A 108 11.42 5.80 5.13
N GLU A 109 11.73 5.04 6.18
CA GLU A 109 12.98 4.28 6.27
C GLU A 109 12.94 3.01 5.41
N ALA A 110 11.78 2.32 5.30
CA ALA A 110 11.60 1.19 4.40
C ALA A 110 11.90 1.58 2.96
N ALA A 111 11.36 2.72 2.49
CA ALA A 111 11.60 3.25 1.15
C ALA A 111 13.08 3.56 0.86
N ARG A 112 13.89 3.85 1.89
CA ARG A 112 15.34 4.06 1.74
C ARG A 112 16.13 2.77 1.71
N LEU A 113 15.69 1.77 2.48
CA LEU A 113 16.42 0.54 2.71
C LEU A 113 16.10 -0.56 1.69
N GLU A 114 14.89 -0.60 1.15
CA GLU A 114 14.39 -1.67 0.28
C GLU A 114 15.30 -1.98 -0.91
N HIS A 115 15.96 -0.96 -1.47
CA HIS A 115 16.86 -1.11 -2.62
C HIS A 115 18.22 -1.76 -2.26
N ALA A 116 18.59 -1.72 -0.98
CA ALA A 116 19.84 -2.30 -0.49
C ALA A 116 19.67 -3.73 0.08
N VAL A 117 18.44 -4.20 0.21
CA VAL A 117 18.11 -5.50 0.79
C VAL A 117 18.16 -6.59 -0.27
N SER A 118 19.07 -7.54 -0.12
CA SER A 118 19.15 -8.72 -0.99
C SER A 118 18.02 -9.72 -0.72
N GLU A 119 17.72 -10.60 -1.68
CA GLU A 119 16.72 -11.67 -1.50
C GLU A 119 17.02 -12.56 -0.28
N VAL A 120 18.28 -12.79 0.03
CA VAL A 120 18.68 -13.59 1.21
C VAL A 120 18.28 -12.87 2.49
N VAL A 121 18.52 -11.56 2.58
CA VAL A 121 18.14 -10.76 3.74
C VAL A 121 16.62 -10.60 3.82
N GLU A 122 15.94 -10.35 2.72
CA GLU A 122 14.46 -10.28 2.62
C GLU A 122 13.84 -11.55 3.18
N GLN A 123 14.29 -12.72 2.69
CA GLN A 123 13.76 -14.01 3.13
C GLN A 123 14.03 -14.26 4.63
N ARG A 124 15.21 -13.89 5.11
CA ARG A 124 15.55 -14.07 6.53
C ARG A 124 14.73 -13.15 7.44
N LEU A 125 14.52 -11.91 7.04
CA LEU A 125 13.64 -10.98 7.76
C LEU A 125 12.21 -11.52 7.83
N TYR A 126 11.68 -11.99 6.71
CA TYR A 126 10.35 -12.59 6.64
C TYR A 126 10.18 -13.76 7.63
N GLU A 127 11.19 -14.66 7.71
CA GLU A 127 11.16 -15.77 8.66
C GLU A 127 11.26 -15.33 10.12
N VAL A 128 12.17 -14.41 10.43
CA VAL A 128 12.37 -13.90 11.80
C VAL A 128 11.13 -13.16 12.31
N LEU A 129 10.42 -12.48 11.43
CA LEU A 129 9.16 -11.81 11.74
C LEU A 129 7.96 -12.76 11.89
N GLY A 130 8.17 -14.08 11.78
CA GLY A 130 7.10 -15.06 11.91
C GLY A 130 6.23 -15.19 10.67
N ARG A 131 6.74 -14.83 9.51
CA ARG A 131 6.06 -14.91 8.21
C ARG A 131 4.77 -14.08 8.17
N PRO A 132 4.86 -12.76 8.32
CA PRO A 132 3.69 -11.89 8.36
C PRO A 132 2.94 -11.90 7.02
N GLU A 133 1.62 -11.90 7.08
CA GLU A 133 0.78 -11.82 5.88
C GLU A 133 0.62 -10.39 5.36
N THR A 134 0.77 -9.38 6.25
CA THR A 134 0.53 -7.97 5.92
C THR A 134 1.63 -7.07 6.44
N CYS A 135 1.77 -5.88 5.85
CA CYS A 135 2.53 -4.78 6.44
C CYS A 135 1.83 -4.22 7.70
N PRO A 136 2.44 -3.31 8.47
CA PRO A 136 1.82 -2.72 9.66
C PRO A 136 0.48 -2.02 9.37
N HIS A 137 0.32 -1.48 8.16
CA HIS A 137 -0.90 -0.81 7.70
C HIS A 137 -1.98 -1.77 7.20
N GLY A 138 -1.73 -3.09 7.25
CA GLY A 138 -2.65 -4.15 6.87
C GLY A 138 -2.63 -4.53 5.40
N ASN A 139 -1.81 -3.91 4.57
CA ASN A 139 -1.72 -4.24 3.15
C ASN A 139 -1.01 -5.58 2.96
N PRO A 140 -1.56 -6.51 2.14
CA PRO A 140 -1.03 -7.84 1.94
C PRO A 140 0.39 -7.82 1.37
N ILE A 141 1.26 -8.69 1.86
CA ILE A 141 2.62 -8.86 1.33
C ILE A 141 2.55 -9.70 0.04
N PRO A 142 2.90 -9.15 -1.14
CA PRO A 142 2.79 -9.85 -2.41
C PRO A 142 3.49 -11.20 -2.42
N GLY A 143 2.80 -12.24 -2.90
CA GLY A 143 3.30 -13.60 -2.91
C GLY A 143 3.10 -14.37 -1.59
N HIS A 144 2.66 -13.70 -0.51
CA HIS A 144 2.39 -14.34 0.78
C HIS A 144 0.93 -14.25 1.20
N SER A 145 0.21 -13.23 0.78
CA SER A 145 -1.22 -13.09 1.06
C SER A 145 -1.92 -12.20 0.03
N GLU A 146 -3.24 -12.19 0.08
CA GLU A 146 -4.12 -11.37 -0.75
C GLU A 146 -5.15 -10.66 0.11
N ALA A 147 -5.66 -9.51 -0.37
CA ALA A 147 -6.75 -8.82 0.30
C ALA A 147 -8.04 -9.65 0.24
N SER A 148 -8.86 -9.55 1.27
CA SER A 148 -10.16 -10.21 1.29
C SER A 148 -11.07 -9.66 0.20
N ALA A 149 -11.69 -10.54 -0.58
CA ALA A 149 -12.71 -10.16 -1.56
C ALA A 149 -13.96 -9.49 -0.93
N LYS A 150 -14.10 -9.58 0.40
CA LYS A 150 -15.20 -8.97 1.17
C LYS A 150 -14.88 -7.56 1.67
N GLU A 151 -13.68 -7.05 1.38
CA GLU A 151 -13.31 -5.69 1.77
C GLU A 151 -14.16 -4.64 1.07
N VAL A 152 -14.59 -3.67 1.87
CA VAL A 152 -15.27 -2.46 1.39
C VAL A 152 -14.59 -1.23 2.00
N ARG A 153 -14.75 -0.08 1.36
CA ARG A 153 -14.33 1.20 1.96
C ARG A 153 -15.17 1.48 3.19
N LEU A 154 -14.57 1.92 4.29
CA LEU A 154 -15.29 2.27 5.52
C LEU A 154 -16.38 3.31 5.26
N SER A 155 -16.15 4.24 4.34
CA SER A 155 -17.11 5.26 3.92
C SER A 155 -18.40 4.72 3.29
N THR A 156 -18.44 3.46 2.86
CA THR A 156 -19.63 2.84 2.28
C THR A 156 -20.54 2.17 3.31
N LEU A 157 -20.11 2.13 4.57
CA LEU A 157 -20.88 1.50 5.64
C LEU A 157 -21.89 2.46 6.24
N GLY A 158 -23.14 2.04 6.33
CA GLY A 158 -24.23 2.80 6.96
C GLY A 158 -24.30 2.60 8.48
N ALA A 159 -25.11 3.42 9.14
CA ALA A 159 -25.35 3.33 10.58
C ALA A 159 -25.80 1.94 11.03
N GLY A 160 -25.31 1.50 12.18
CA GLY A 160 -25.56 0.18 12.75
C GLY A 160 -24.66 -0.93 12.20
N ASN A 161 -23.92 -0.71 11.14
CA ASN A 161 -22.97 -1.72 10.62
C ASN A 161 -21.80 -1.90 11.57
N ARG A 162 -21.32 -3.14 11.66
CA ARG A 162 -20.08 -3.50 12.35
C ARG A 162 -19.08 -4.01 11.32
N ALA A 163 -17.82 -3.70 11.51
CA ALA A 163 -16.77 -4.15 10.62
C ALA A 163 -15.45 -4.33 11.38
N SER A 164 -14.54 -5.11 10.81
CA SER A 164 -13.14 -5.14 11.22
C SER A 164 -12.31 -4.37 10.21
N ILE A 165 -11.52 -3.42 10.68
CA ILE A 165 -10.56 -2.69 9.82
C ILE A 165 -9.54 -3.71 9.33
N THR A 166 -9.27 -3.72 8.03
CA THR A 166 -8.29 -4.63 7.42
C THR A 166 -7.03 -3.90 7.02
N ARG A 167 -7.14 -2.74 6.40
CA ARG A 167 -5.98 -1.96 5.95
C ARG A 167 -6.28 -0.48 5.73
N VAL A 168 -5.22 0.31 5.70
CA VAL A 168 -5.22 1.70 5.25
C VAL A 168 -4.70 1.73 3.81
N SER A 169 -5.30 2.59 2.97
CA SER A 169 -4.90 2.74 1.57
C SER A 169 -3.51 3.34 1.45
N GLU A 170 -2.60 2.69 0.74
CA GLU A 170 -1.24 3.18 0.48
C GLU A 170 -1.22 4.44 -0.39
N VAL A 171 -2.21 4.56 -1.28
CA VAL A 171 -2.39 5.81 -2.04
C VAL A 171 -2.61 6.99 -1.09
N ALA A 172 -3.35 6.75 0.00
CA ALA A 172 -3.61 7.77 1.00
C ALA A 172 -2.40 8.08 1.89
N GLU A 173 -1.54 7.11 2.16
CA GLU A 173 -0.34 7.30 2.99
C GLU A 173 0.54 8.39 2.39
N ARG A 174 0.74 8.35 1.09
CA ARG A 174 1.57 9.33 0.39
C ARG A 174 0.91 10.68 0.17
N GLU A 175 -0.42 10.68 -0.06
CA GLU A 175 -1.18 11.92 -0.30
C GLU A 175 -1.47 12.71 0.98
N ALA A 176 -1.56 12.01 2.10
CA ALA A 176 -1.86 12.58 3.40
C ALA A 176 -0.97 11.97 4.49
N PRO A 177 0.33 12.32 4.56
CA PRO A 177 1.27 11.71 5.52
C PRO A 177 0.81 11.78 6.98
N LEU A 178 0.02 12.80 7.32
CA LEU A 178 -0.57 12.93 8.66
C LEU A 178 -1.72 11.94 8.93
N LEU A 179 -2.24 11.27 7.89
CA LEU A 179 -3.36 10.35 8.02
C LEU A 179 -2.98 9.12 8.83
N LEU A 180 -1.80 8.55 8.61
CA LEU A 180 -1.32 7.39 9.37
C LEU A 180 -1.24 7.69 10.86
N ALA A 181 -0.61 8.80 11.22
CA ALA A 181 -0.52 9.25 12.61
C ALA A 181 -1.92 9.53 13.20
N TYR A 182 -2.81 10.13 12.41
CA TYR A 182 -4.18 10.43 12.81
C TYR A 182 -4.98 9.15 13.11
N LEU A 183 -4.91 8.14 12.24
CA LEU A 183 -5.61 6.87 12.41
C LEU A 183 -5.02 6.06 13.57
N HIS A 184 -3.70 5.96 13.64
CA HIS A 184 -3.00 5.25 14.70
C HIS A 184 -3.33 5.81 16.09
N LYS A 185 -3.27 7.14 16.27
CA LYS A 185 -3.62 7.81 17.54
C LYS A 185 -5.07 7.56 17.98
N ARG A 186 -5.96 7.23 17.04
CA ARG A 186 -7.38 6.95 17.29
C ARG A 186 -7.72 5.48 17.33
N ASP A 187 -6.71 4.62 17.32
CA ASP A 187 -6.87 3.16 17.34
C ASP A 187 -7.66 2.60 16.14
N LEU A 188 -7.69 3.35 15.04
CA LEU A 188 -8.27 2.94 13.75
C LEU A 188 -7.24 2.14 12.94
N THR A 189 -6.82 1.02 13.50
CA THR A 189 -5.72 0.19 12.98
C THR A 189 -6.22 -1.16 12.48
N PRO A 190 -5.45 -1.86 11.62
CA PRO A 190 -5.80 -3.21 11.17
C PRO A 190 -6.13 -4.16 12.33
N GLY A 191 -7.17 -4.97 12.16
CA GLY A 191 -7.68 -5.88 13.19
C GLY A 191 -8.68 -5.27 14.16
N ARG A 192 -8.79 -3.95 14.26
CA ARG A 192 -9.75 -3.29 15.15
C ARG A 192 -11.19 -3.45 14.66
N ARG A 193 -12.07 -3.81 15.59
CA ARG A 193 -13.51 -3.84 15.35
C ARG A 193 -14.10 -2.46 15.58
N ILE A 194 -14.95 -2.04 14.66
CA ILE A 194 -15.68 -0.77 14.73
C ILE A 194 -17.19 -1.01 14.58
N ARG A 195 -17.96 -0.06 15.08
CA ARG A 195 -19.39 0.07 14.82
C ARG A 195 -19.67 1.46 14.27
N VAL A 196 -20.37 1.54 13.16
CA VAL A 196 -20.86 2.81 12.61
C VAL A 196 -22.04 3.26 13.45
N LEU A 197 -21.91 4.41 14.09
CA LEU A 197 -22.97 5.02 14.89
C LEU A 197 -23.89 5.88 14.01
N GLU A 198 -23.27 6.63 13.09
CA GLU A 198 -23.97 7.57 12.22
C GLU A 198 -23.22 7.72 10.89
N ALA A 199 -23.97 7.85 9.82
CA ALA A 199 -23.47 8.22 8.50
C ALA A 199 -24.27 9.44 8.04
N ASP A 200 -23.60 10.60 7.95
CA ASP A 200 -24.20 11.86 7.53
C ASP A 200 -23.80 12.17 6.09
N ASP A 201 -24.74 11.94 5.19
CA ASP A 201 -24.53 12.16 3.75
C ASP A 201 -24.48 13.65 3.38
N VAL A 202 -25.06 14.52 4.20
CA VAL A 202 -25.06 15.98 3.98
C VAL A 202 -23.77 16.59 4.51
N GLY A 203 -23.45 16.29 5.77
CA GLY A 203 -22.20 16.76 6.43
C GLY A 203 -20.96 16.02 5.95
N LYS A 204 -21.11 14.97 5.11
CA LYS A 204 -20.01 14.13 4.63
C LYS A 204 -19.13 13.59 5.76
N THR A 205 -19.76 13.12 6.82
CA THR A 205 -19.08 12.54 7.98
C THR A 205 -19.58 11.16 8.32
N LEU A 206 -18.70 10.39 8.94
CA LEU A 206 -18.98 9.07 9.49
C LEU A 206 -18.54 9.05 10.95
N ARG A 207 -19.46 8.79 11.87
CA ARG A 207 -19.16 8.62 13.30
C ARG A 207 -19.10 7.14 13.62
N VAL A 208 -17.98 6.71 14.14
CA VAL A 208 -17.71 5.30 14.47
C VAL A 208 -17.32 5.16 15.93
N GLN A 209 -17.68 4.04 16.51
CA GLN A 209 -17.20 3.59 17.81
C GLN A 209 -16.04 2.62 17.63
N VAL A 210 -14.93 2.88 18.29
CA VAL A 210 -13.73 2.03 18.37
C VAL A 210 -13.43 1.81 19.85
N ALA A 211 -13.54 0.58 20.32
CA ALA A 211 -13.53 0.28 21.77
C ALA A 211 -14.50 1.20 22.53
N ASP A 212 -14.03 1.96 23.52
CA ASP A 212 -14.83 2.87 24.32
C ASP A 212 -14.85 4.32 23.82
N ARG A 213 -14.34 4.57 22.61
CA ARG A 213 -14.21 5.92 22.04
C ARG A 213 -15.09 6.11 20.81
N GLU A 214 -15.65 7.30 20.69
CA GLU A 214 -16.30 7.74 19.45
C GLU A 214 -15.32 8.60 18.63
N VAL A 215 -15.27 8.33 17.32
CA VAL A 215 -14.42 9.07 16.37
C VAL A 215 -15.29 9.50 15.22
N THR A 216 -15.24 10.78 14.89
CA THR A 216 -15.86 11.32 13.68
C THR A 216 -14.79 11.47 12.60
N LEU A 217 -15.06 10.87 11.44
CA LEU A 217 -14.22 10.90 10.26
C LEU A 217 -14.92 11.68 9.15
N SER A 218 -14.18 12.44 8.36
CA SER A 218 -14.72 12.89 7.07
C SER A 218 -14.95 11.68 6.16
N HIS A 219 -15.87 11.78 5.24
CA HIS A 219 -16.11 10.75 4.23
C HIS A 219 -14.84 10.47 3.42
N GLU A 220 -14.02 11.49 3.14
CA GLU A 220 -12.75 11.36 2.48
C GLU A 220 -11.79 10.48 3.32
N THR A 221 -11.59 10.78 4.60
CA THR A 221 -10.76 9.95 5.50
C THR A 221 -11.29 8.52 5.58
N ALA A 222 -12.59 8.33 5.75
CA ALA A 222 -13.21 7.01 5.81
C ALA A 222 -13.06 6.23 4.49
N SER A 223 -12.98 6.91 3.35
CA SER A 223 -12.74 6.28 2.04
C SER A 223 -11.32 5.73 1.88
N LYS A 224 -10.40 6.12 2.76
CA LYS A 224 -9.01 5.65 2.76
C LYS A 224 -8.78 4.44 3.69
N VAL A 225 -9.81 4.00 4.38
CA VAL A 225 -9.78 2.83 5.29
C VAL A 225 -10.62 1.71 4.69
N TRP A 226 -10.05 0.51 4.64
CA TRP A 226 -10.74 -0.70 4.22
C TRP A 226 -11.16 -1.52 5.42
N ALA A 227 -12.31 -2.15 5.31
CA ALA A 227 -12.85 -2.98 6.38
C ALA A 227 -13.67 -4.14 5.81
N VAL A 228 -13.74 -5.23 6.55
CA VAL A 228 -14.64 -6.35 6.27
C VAL A 228 -15.85 -6.24 7.18
N PRO A 229 -17.07 -6.13 6.62
CA PRO A 229 -18.30 -6.16 7.40
C PRO A 229 -18.41 -7.45 8.22
N VAL A 230 -18.84 -7.32 9.48
CA VAL A 230 -19.11 -8.45 10.36
C VAL A 230 -20.63 -8.63 10.46
N ALA A 231 -21.09 -9.86 10.29
CA ALA A 231 -22.51 -10.17 10.42
C ALA A 231 -23.07 -9.67 11.78
N LYS A 232 -24.31 -9.18 11.77
CA LYS A 232 -25.02 -8.87 13.02
C LYS A 232 -25.25 -10.20 13.75
N SER A 233 -24.63 -10.34 14.90
CA SER A 233 -24.97 -11.43 15.86
C SER A 233 -26.34 -11.16 16.44
#